data_5e4e597fdb065adc5a426610f93be94f
#
_entry.id   5e4e597fdb065adc5a426610f93be94f
#
_cell.length_a   1.000
_cell.length_b   1.000
_cell.length_c   1.000
_cell.angle_alpha   90.00
_cell.angle_beta   90.00
_cell.angle_gamma   90.00
#
_symmetry.space_group_name_H-M   'P 1'
#
loop_
_entity.id
_entity.type
_entity.pdbx_description
1 polymer ?
#
loop_
_entity_poly.entity_id
_entity_poly.type
_entity_poly.pdbx_seq_one_letter_code
_entity_poly.pdbx_strand_id
1 'polypeptide(L)'
;DEPDLVLLDEPTNHLDIESIEWLESFIRRQSETAFLFVTHDRAFLKSVATFVYDLDRGQLAGWNCDYRTFLQRKADLQADEAALWLKKAKKLAQEEAWIRQGVKARRTRNQGRVEALRQLRLEFVNRRTAQGTSSIRIDTAAASGDRVVKIEDMSFAYGDRSVIRHF
;
A
#
# COMPACT_ATOMS: atom_id res chain seq x y z
N ASP A 1 -21.18 17.00 28.30
CA ASP A 1 -21.85 16.23 27.25
C ASP A 1 -20.78 15.38 26.56
N GLU A 2 -20.97 14.07 26.53
CA GLU A 2 -20.09 13.17 25.81
C GLU A 2 -20.47 13.24 24.33
N PRO A 3 -19.50 13.39 23.39
CA PRO A 3 -19.81 13.47 21.98
C PRO A 3 -20.16 12.09 21.41
N ASP A 4 -21.12 12.04 20.47
CA ASP A 4 -21.46 10.81 19.75
C ASP A 4 -20.36 10.41 18.75
N LEU A 5 -19.61 11.40 18.20
CA LEU A 5 -18.55 11.20 17.22
C LEU A 5 -17.35 12.11 17.50
N VAL A 6 -16.17 11.52 17.49
CA VAL A 6 -14.87 12.24 17.58
C VAL A 6 -14.11 12.03 16.29
N LEU A 7 -13.63 13.14 15.71
CA LEU A 7 -12.79 13.15 14.51
C LEU A 7 -11.34 13.48 14.91
N LEU A 8 -10.40 12.63 14.50
CA LEU A 8 -8.98 12.77 14.82
C LEU A 8 -8.16 12.73 13.52
N ASP A 9 -7.30 13.71 13.35
CA ASP A 9 -6.33 13.78 12.25
C ASP A 9 -4.93 13.52 12.78
N GLU A 10 -4.30 12.41 12.32
CA GLU A 10 -2.98 11.95 12.74
C GLU A 10 -2.76 11.99 14.27
N PRO A 11 -3.61 11.34 15.07
CA PRO A 11 -3.63 11.48 16.52
C PRO A 11 -2.37 10.96 17.23
N THR A 12 -1.56 10.16 16.57
CA THR A 12 -0.31 9.61 17.12
C THR A 12 0.91 10.49 16.83
N ASN A 13 0.77 11.52 15.98
CA ASN A 13 1.89 12.40 15.66
C ASN A 13 2.36 13.17 16.88
N HIS A 14 3.67 13.17 17.08
CA HIS A 14 4.33 13.88 18.18
C HIS A 14 4.02 13.34 19.60
N LEU A 15 3.33 12.22 19.72
CA LEU A 15 3.12 11.55 20.99
C LEU A 15 4.28 10.58 21.30
N ASP A 16 4.63 10.46 22.56
CA ASP A 16 5.48 9.39 23.06
C ASP A 16 4.70 8.05 23.17
N ILE A 17 5.42 6.98 23.38
CA ILE A 17 4.84 5.64 23.42
C ILE A 17 3.79 5.51 24.52
N GLU A 18 4.04 6.07 25.68
CA GLU A 18 3.11 6.02 26.82
C GLU A 18 1.80 6.74 26.52
N SER A 19 1.87 7.90 25.85
CA SER A 19 0.70 8.66 25.42
C SER A 19 -0.10 7.92 24.34
N ILE A 20 0.56 7.22 23.42
CA ILE A 20 -0.12 6.38 22.40
C ILE A 20 -0.83 5.22 23.09
N GLU A 21 -0.21 4.50 24.00
CA GLU A 21 -0.83 3.41 24.76
C GLU A 21 -2.02 3.89 25.62
N TRP A 22 -1.90 5.08 26.18
CA TRP A 22 -3.02 5.71 26.88
C TRP A 22 -4.17 6.00 25.92
N LEU A 23 -3.90 6.60 24.76
CA LEU A 23 -4.92 6.92 23.75
C LEU A 23 -5.63 5.65 23.23
N GLU A 24 -4.88 4.60 22.94
CA GLU A 24 -5.44 3.30 22.56
C GLU A 24 -6.38 2.75 23.62
N SER A 25 -5.93 2.80 24.88
CA SER A 25 -6.71 2.33 26.03
C SER A 25 -7.96 3.19 26.27
N PHE A 26 -7.85 4.49 26.01
CA PHE A 26 -8.98 5.43 26.09
C PHE A 26 -10.04 5.10 25.03
N ILE A 27 -9.65 5.01 23.74
CA ILE A 27 -10.57 4.69 22.64
C ILE A 27 -11.30 3.37 22.88
N ARG A 28 -10.58 2.34 23.32
CA ARG A 28 -11.18 1.02 23.57
C ARG A 28 -12.19 0.99 24.69
N ARG A 29 -12.08 1.90 25.65
CA ARG A 29 -13.01 1.99 26.79
C ARG A 29 -14.30 2.75 26.47
N GLN A 30 -14.30 3.54 25.40
CA GLN A 30 -15.48 4.30 24.99
C GLN A 30 -16.39 3.42 24.12
N SER A 31 -17.50 2.97 24.69
CA SER A 31 -18.49 2.12 24.00
C SER A 31 -19.57 2.91 23.27
N GLU A 32 -19.83 4.15 23.71
CA GLU A 32 -20.94 4.98 23.23
C GLU A 32 -20.49 6.02 22.20
N THR A 33 -19.18 6.29 22.12
CA THR A 33 -18.61 7.30 21.23
C THR A 33 -17.96 6.62 20.00
N ALA A 34 -18.33 7.05 18.81
CA ALA A 34 -17.64 6.66 17.57
C ALA A 34 -16.38 7.49 17.35
N PHE A 35 -15.29 6.85 16.98
CA PHE A 35 -14.03 7.52 16.63
C PHE A 35 -13.75 7.32 15.15
N LEU A 36 -13.63 8.41 14.40
CA LEU A 36 -13.12 8.40 13.03
C LEU A 36 -11.77 9.10 13.00
N PHE A 37 -10.75 8.40 12.56
CA PHE A 37 -9.40 8.96 12.51
C PHE A 37 -8.68 8.63 11.20
N VAL A 38 -7.80 9.53 10.80
CA VAL A 38 -6.84 9.35 9.69
C VAL A 38 -5.47 9.22 10.31
N THR A 39 -4.73 8.16 9.98
CA THR A 39 -3.35 7.99 10.45
C THR A 39 -2.56 7.07 9.53
N HIS A 40 -1.25 7.25 9.51
CA HIS A 40 -0.29 6.34 8.87
C HIS A 40 0.36 5.35 9.86
N ASP A 41 0.06 5.46 11.14
CA ASP A 41 0.55 4.55 12.18
C ASP A 41 -0.17 3.20 12.13
N ARG A 42 0.53 2.23 11.56
CA ARG A 42 0.00 0.85 11.39
C ARG A 42 -0.15 0.09 12.70
N ALA A 43 0.64 0.43 13.72
CA ALA A 43 0.54 -0.22 15.04
C ALA A 43 -0.75 0.23 15.72
N PHE A 44 -1.00 1.53 15.73
CA PHE A 44 -2.23 2.11 16.24
C PHE A 44 -3.48 1.57 15.52
N LEU A 45 -3.46 1.54 14.16
CA LEU A 45 -4.57 0.96 13.39
C LEU A 45 -4.86 -0.50 13.75
N LYS A 46 -3.82 -1.33 13.92
CA LYS A 46 -3.99 -2.74 14.34
C LYS A 46 -4.57 -2.89 15.74
N SER A 47 -4.32 -1.91 16.58
CA SER A 47 -4.72 -1.91 17.98
C SER A 47 -6.18 -1.52 18.16
N VAL A 48 -6.66 -0.47 17.45
CA VAL A 48 -7.96 0.14 17.76
C VAL A 48 -8.99 0.07 16.65
N ALA A 49 -8.59 -0.12 15.38
CA ALA A 49 -9.53 -0.07 14.27
C ALA A 49 -10.42 -1.32 14.21
N THR A 50 -11.72 -1.11 14.25
CA THR A 50 -12.77 -2.14 14.07
C THR A 50 -13.44 -2.08 12.70
N PHE A 51 -13.31 -0.94 12.03
CA PHE A 51 -13.80 -0.68 10.69
C PHE A 51 -12.76 0.15 9.92
N VAL A 52 -12.57 -0.12 8.63
CA VAL A 52 -11.60 0.59 7.80
C VAL A 52 -12.28 1.23 6.60
N TYR A 53 -12.03 2.51 6.38
CA TYR A 53 -12.34 3.19 5.13
C TYR A 53 -11.06 3.28 4.28
N ASP A 54 -11.08 2.69 3.09
CA ASP A 54 -9.99 2.77 2.11
C ASP A 54 -10.34 3.81 1.04
N LEU A 55 -9.59 4.89 1.01
CA LEU A 55 -9.75 5.94 0.01
C LEU A 55 -8.70 5.74 -1.09
N ASP A 56 -9.15 5.29 -2.26
CA ASP A 56 -8.30 5.14 -3.44
C ASP A 56 -8.85 5.95 -4.61
N ARG A 57 -8.06 6.89 -5.10
CA ARG A 57 -8.36 7.73 -6.28
C ARG A 57 -9.76 8.37 -6.25
N GLY A 58 -10.15 8.90 -5.10
CA GLY A 58 -11.44 9.56 -4.91
C GLY A 58 -12.62 8.59 -4.73
N GLN A 59 -12.39 7.31 -4.65
CA GLN A 59 -13.40 6.31 -4.29
C GLN A 59 -13.19 5.81 -2.88
N LEU A 60 -14.24 5.84 -2.09
CA LEU A 60 -14.24 5.39 -0.71
C LEU A 60 -14.88 4.00 -0.62
N ALA A 61 -14.13 3.03 -0.11
CA ALA A 61 -14.62 1.68 0.16
C ALA A 61 -14.62 1.40 1.66
N GLY A 62 -15.75 0.99 2.21
CA GLY A 62 -15.88 0.60 3.62
C GLY A 62 -15.65 -0.89 3.82
N TRP A 63 -14.85 -1.24 4.83
CA TRP A 63 -14.51 -2.61 5.20
C TRP A 63 -14.90 -2.85 6.66
N ASN A 64 -15.97 -3.61 6.88
CA ASN A 64 -16.41 -4.00 8.23
C ASN A 64 -15.52 -5.13 8.75
N CYS A 65 -14.30 -4.78 9.15
CA CYS A 65 -13.32 -5.68 9.74
C CYS A 65 -12.17 -4.87 10.37
N ASP A 66 -11.38 -5.53 11.23
CA ASP A 66 -10.14 -4.96 11.75
C ASP A 66 -9.10 -4.72 10.67
N TYR A 67 -8.09 -3.91 10.99
CA TYR A 67 -7.04 -3.50 10.05
C TYR A 67 -6.20 -4.67 9.52
N ARG A 68 -5.98 -5.72 10.31
CA ARG A 68 -5.22 -6.92 9.88
C ARG A 68 -6.01 -7.68 8.81
N THR A 69 -7.27 -7.94 9.06
CA THR A 69 -8.19 -8.60 8.12
C THR A 69 -8.36 -7.78 6.84
N PHE A 70 -8.46 -6.45 6.97
CA PHE A 70 -8.48 -5.54 5.81
C PHE A 70 -7.25 -5.72 4.93
N LEU A 71 -6.03 -5.70 5.51
CA LEU A 71 -4.79 -5.87 4.74
C LEU A 71 -4.76 -7.20 3.99
N GLN A 72 -5.18 -8.29 4.66
CA GLN A 72 -5.24 -9.61 4.02
C GLN A 72 -6.20 -9.63 2.84
N ARG A 73 -7.45 -9.18 3.06
CA ARG A 73 -8.47 -9.14 2.01
C ARG A 73 -8.07 -8.24 0.83
N LYS A 74 -7.44 -7.10 1.12
CA LYS A 74 -6.93 -6.20 0.09
C LYS A 74 -5.82 -6.85 -0.74
N ALA A 75 -4.90 -7.58 -0.10
CA ALA A 75 -3.85 -8.33 -0.77
C ALA A 75 -4.42 -9.45 -1.66
N ASP A 76 -5.40 -10.20 -1.16
CA ASP A 76 -6.07 -11.26 -1.91
C ASP A 76 -6.77 -10.71 -3.16
N LEU A 77 -7.53 -9.62 -3.03
CA LEU A 77 -8.17 -8.94 -4.16
C LEU A 77 -7.15 -8.46 -5.21
N GLN A 78 -6.02 -7.89 -4.76
CA GLN A 78 -4.96 -7.46 -5.67
C GLN A 78 -4.31 -8.64 -6.40
N ALA A 79 -4.13 -9.78 -5.72
CA ALA A 79 -3.60 -11.01 -6.32
C ALA A 79 -4.57 -11.58 -7.37
N ASP A 80 -5.87 -11.62 -7.06
CA ASP A 80 -6.91 -12.08 -7.99
C ASP A 80 -7.00 -11.18 -9.23
N GLU A 81 -6.97 -9.87 -9.03
CA GLU A 81 -6.94 -8.91 -10.13
C GLU A 81 -5.70 -9.10 -11.01
N ALA A 82 -4.51 -9.26 -10.40
CA ALA A 82 -3.28 -9.51 -11.14
C ALA A 82 -3.34 -10.82 -11.94
N ALA A 83 -3.89 -11.89 -11.36
CA ALA A 83 -4.08 -13.16 -12.04
C ALA A 83 -5.05 -13.06 -13.23
N LEU A 84 -6.15 -12.31 -13.06
CA LEU A 84 -7.10 -12.03 -14.15
C LEU A 84 -6.42 -11.27 -15.29
N TRP A 85 -5.64 -10.24 -14.98
CA TRP A 85 -4.91 -9.47 -15.99
C TRP A 85 -3.84 -10.29 -16.70
N LEU A 86 -3.18 -11.22 -16.02
CA LEU A 86 -2.24 -12.14 -16.64
C LEU A 86 -2.94 -13.07 -17.67
N LYS A 87 -4.13 -13.58 -17.33
CA LYS A 87 -4.95 -14.36 -18.26
C LYS A 87 -5.37 -13.53 -19.49
N LYS A 88 -5.84 -12.30 -19.26
CA LYS A 88 -6.19 -11.37 -20.35
C LYS A 88 -4.98 -11.04 -21.23
N ALA A 89 -3.79 -10.84 -20.66
CA ALA A 89 -2.55 -10.57 -21.40
C ALA A 89 -2.16 -11.75 -22.32
N LYS A 90 -2.24 -12.98 -21.80
CA LYS A 90 -2.01 -14.19 -22.63
C LYS A 90 -2.99 -14.27 -23.79
N LYS A 91 -4.28 -14.01 -23.53
CA LYS A 91 -5.31 -13.99 -24.58
C LYS A 91 -5.02 -12.90 -25.62
N LEU A 92 -4.67 -11.69 -25.19
CA LEU A 92 -4.31 -10.60 -26.09
C LEU A 92 -3.14 -10.98 -27.01
N ALA A 93 -2.07 -11.54 -26.46
CA ALA A 93 -0.91 -11.98 -27.23
C ALA A 93 -1.26 -13.07 -28.26
N GLN A 94 -2.13 -14.03 -27.91
CA GLN A 94 -2.62 -15.06 -28.83
C GLN A 94 -3.44 -14.48 -29.97
N GLU A 95 -4.35 -13.55 -29.68
CA GLU A 95 -5.18 -12.89 -30.69
C GLU A 95 -4.35 -11.99 -31.63
N GLU A 96 -3.33 -11.32 -31.09
CA GLU A 96 -2.42 -10.52 -31.88
C GLU A 96 -1.54 -11.37 -32.81
N ALA A 97 -1.04 -12.50 -32.31
CA ALA A 97 -0.30 -13.45 -33.13
C ALA A 97 -1.18 -14.00 -34.28
N TRP A 98 -2.44 -14.32 -34.00
CA TRP A 98 -3.39 -14.79 -34.99
C TRP A 98 -3.64 -13.75 -36.09
N ILE A 99 -3.81 -12.47 -35.76
CA ILE A 99 -3.97 -11.39 -36.76
C ILE A 99 -2.73 -11.27 -37.64
N ARG A 100 -1.52 -11.34 -37.06
CA ARG A 100 -0.25 -11.25 -37.82
C ARG A 100 -0.06 -12.40 -38.82
N GLN A 101 -0.60 -13.59 -38.56
CA GLN A 101 -0.52 -14.74 -39.45
C GLN A 101 -1.38 -14.61 -40.72
N GLY A 102 -2.12 -13.52 -40.87
CA GLY A 102 -2.93 -13.26 -42.05
C GLY A 102 -4.25 -14.03 -42.08
N VAL A 103 -5.35 -13.32 -42.03
CA VAL A 103 -6.70 -13.91 -42.04
C VAL A 103 -7.10 -14.30 -43.45
N LYS A 104 -6.60 -15.43 -43.93
CA LYS A 104 -7.06 -16.04 -45.22
C LYS A 104 -8.23 -16.97 -44.97
N ALA A 105 -9.43 -16.52 -44.75
CA ALA A 105 -10.70 -17.16 -45.04
C ALA A 105 -11.85 -16.73 -44.11
N ARG A 106 -12.99 -16.39 -44.71
CA ARG A 106 -14.32 -16.10 -44.14
C ARG A 106 -14.42 -14.75 -43.39
N ARG A 107 -14.62 -13.69 -44.15
CA ARG A 107 -14.76 -12.28 -43.75
C ARG A 107 -15.74 -12.06 -42.59
N THR A 108 -16.88 -12.71 -42.54
CA THR A 108 -17.94 -12.41 -41.57
C THR A 108 -17.67 -12.98 -40.17
N ARG A 109 -17.07 -14.18 -40.07
CA ARG A 109 -16.75 -14.81 -38.76
C ARG A 109 -15.57 -14.17 -38.06
N ASN A 110 -14.75 -13.43 -38.80
CA ASN A 110 -13.55 -12.78 -38.30
C ASN A 110 -13.81 -11.35 -37.75
N GLN A 111 -14.91 -10.69 -38.19
CA GLN A 111 -15.24 -9.34 -37.71
C GLN A 111 -15.53 -9.30 -36.19
N GLY A 112 -16.29 -10.26 -35.68
CA GLY A 112 -16.56 -10.34 -34.24
C GLY A 112 -15.30 -10.58 -33.40
N ARG A 113 -14.34 -11.37 -33.91
CA ARG A 113 -13.07 -11.65 -33.24
C ARG A 113 -12.15 -10.42 -33.26
N VAL A 114 -12.12 -9.66 -34.33
CA VAL A 114 -11.38 -8.40 -34.44
C VAL A 114 -11.96 -7.36 -33.50
N GLU A 115 -13.29 -7.25 -33.42
CA GLU A 115 -13.92 -6.33 -32.47
C GLU A 115 -13.66 -6.73 -31.02
N ALA A 116 -13.73 -8.01 -30.68
CA ALA A 116 -13.35 -8.51 -29.34
C ALA A 116 -11.90 -8.16 -28.99
N LEU A 117 -10.96 -8.25 -29.93
CA LEU A 117 -9.59 -7.83 -29.73
C LEU A 117 -9.48 -6.32 -29.49
N ARG A 118 -10.23 -5.53 -30.26
CA ARG A 118 -10.26 -4.07 -30.08
C ARG A 118 -10.74 -3.69 -28.68
N GLN A 119 -11.81 -4.32 -28.19
CA GLN A 119 -12.33 -4.13 -26.85
C GLN A 119 -11.29 -4.56 -25.78
N LEU A 120 -10.64 -5.69 -25.97
CA LEU A 120 -9.59 -6.16 -25.07
C LEU A 120 -8.42 -5.16 -24.99
N ARG A 121 -8.00 -4.57 -26.11
CA ARG A 121 -6.98 -3.50 -26.13
C ARG A 121 -7.41 -2.27 -25.36
N LEU A 122 -8.66 -1.84 -25.52
CA LEU A 122 -9.22 -0.69 -24.76
C LEU A 122 -9.23 -1.00 -23.25
N GLU A 123 -9.58 -2.21 -22.84
CA GLU A 123 -9.48 -2.60 -21.43
C GLU A 123 -8.05 -2.50 -20.91
N PHE A 124 -7.04 -2.90 -21.71
CA PHE A 124 -5.63 -2.76 -21.31
C PHE A 124 -5.16 -1.30 -21.21
N VAL A 125 -5.59 -0.43 -22.12
CA VAL A 125 -5.29 1.02 -22.05
C VAL A 125 -5.91 1.65 -20.80
N ASN A 126 -7.14 1.25 -20.48
CA ASN A 126 -7.89 1.76 -19.33
C ASN A 126 -7.57 1.01 -18.02
N ARG A 127 -6.67 0.02 -18.07
CA ARG A 127 -6.29 -0.74 -16.89
C ARG A 127 -5.79 0.19 -15.80
N ARG A 128 -6.32 0.01 -14.61
CA ARG A 128 -5.74 0.60 -13.40
C ARG A 128 -4.37 -0.04 -13.16
N THR A 129 -3.31 0.69 -13.46
CA THR A 129 -1.98 0.29 -13.01
C THR A 129 -1.94 0.51 -11.49
N ALA A 130 -1.67 -0.54 -10.73
CA ALA A 130 -1.35 -0.37 -9.32
C ALA A 130 -0.25 0.68 -9.20
N GLN A 131 -0.43 1.62 -8.27
CA GLN A 131 0.62 2.57 -7.95
C GLN A 131 1.86 1.76 -7.59
N GLY A 132 2.90 1.84 -8.42
CA GLY A 132 4.13 1.12 -8.17
C GLY A 132 4.70 1.59 -6.84
N THR A 133 4.99 0.65 -5.95
CA THR A 133 5.91 0.91 -4.86
C THR A 133 7.22 1.35 -5.52
N SER A 134 7.67 2.57 -5.21
CA SER A 134 8.99 3.02 -5.65
C SER A 134 10.03 2.06 -5.02
N SER A 135 10.50 1.11 -5.80
CA SER A 135 11.66 0.31 -5.39
C SER A 135 12.89 1.20 -5.58
N ILE A 136 13.33 1.79 -4.50
CA ILE A 136 14.67 2.38 -4.47
C ILE A 136 15.62 1.17 -4.55
N ARG A 137 16.17 0.90 -5.74
CA ARG A 137 17.34 0.04 -5.86
C ARG A 137 18.51 0.88 -5.38
N ILE A 138 18.95 0.60 -4.17
CA ILE A 138 20.28 1.00 -3.76
C ILE A 138 21.19 -0.01 -4.46
N ASP A 139 21.79 0.40 -5.58
CA ASP A 139 22.92 -0.35 -6.12
C ASP A 139 24.00 -0.32 -5.04
N THR A 140 24.12 -1.42 -4.30
CA THR A 140 25.27 -1.66 -3.44
C THR A 140 26.48 -1.80 -4.37
N ALA A 141 27.15 -0.68 -4.62
CA ALA A 141 28.52 -0.75 -5.09
C ALA A 141 29.27 -1.71 -4.16
N ALA A 142 30.04 -2.61 -4.77
CA ALA A 142 30.80 -3.71 -4.22
C ALA A 142 30.83 -3.77 -2.68
N ALA A 143 30.44 -4.92 -2.12
CA ALA A 143 30.36 -5.18 -0.70
C ALA A 143 31.40 -4.41 0.09
N SER A 144 31.03 -3.32 0.74
CA SER A 144 31.89 -2.70 1.74
C SER A 144 31.99 -3.72 2.88
N GLY A 145 33.21 -3.99 3.34
CA GLY A 145 33.47 -5.01 4.34
C GLY A 145 32.56 -4.88 5.57
N ASP A 146 32.43 -5.94 6.35
CA ASP A 146 31.56 -6.11 7.52
C ASP A 146 31.56 -4.96 8.56
N ARG A 147 32.46 -3.99 8.40
CA ARG A 147 32.56 -2.81 9.27
C ARG A 147 32.28 -1.55 8.49
N VAL A 148 31.12 -0.93 8.75
CA VAL A 148 30.72 0.35 8.15
C VAL A 148 31.45 1.51 8.81
N VAL A 149 31.67 1.45 10.12
CA VAL A 149 32.39 2.46 10.91
C VAL A 149 33.14 1.74 12.03
N LYS A 150 34.38 2.11 12.27
CA LYS A 150 35.16 1.75 13.45
C LYS A 150 35.48 3.05 14.21
N ILE A 151 35.03 3.12 15.45
CA ILE A 151 35.31 4.26 16.32
C ILE A 151 36.27 3.76 17.39
N GLU A 152 37.37 4.45 17.55
CA GLU A 152 38.36 4.17 18.61
C GLU A 152 38.66 5.48 19.34
N ASP A 153 38.42 5.49 20.65
CA ASP A 153 38.73 6.60 21.57
C ASP A 153 38.19 7.97 21.09
N MET A 154 36.89 8.01 20.71
CA MET A 154 36.25 9.24 20.26
C MET A 154 35.85 10.09 21.46
N SER A 155 36.25 11.36 21.42
CA SER A 155 35.78 12.36 22.36
C SER A 155 35.22 13.57 21.63
N PHE A 156 34.09 14.11 22.10
CA PHE A 156 33.43 15.26 21.51
C PHE A 156 32.88 16.21 22.54
N ALA A 157 33.06 17.53 22.33
CA ALA A 157 32.58 18.58 23.22
C ALA A 157 31.99 19.76 22.44
N TYR A 158 30.99 20.40 22.99
CA TYR A 158 30.48 21.71 22.57
C TYR A 158 31.03 22.79 23.52
N GLY A 159 32.03 23.57 23.08
CA GLY A 159 32.77 24.49 23.96
C GLY A 159 33.34 23.74 25.16
N ASP A 160 33.06 24.18 26.36
CA ASP A 160 33.55 23.58 27.61
C ASP A 160 32.72 22.34 28.06
N ARG A 161 31.64 22.04 27.38
CA ARG A 161 30.76 20.91 27.74
C ARG A 161 31.13 19.64 26.93
N SER A 162 31.80 18.72 27.60
CA SER A 162 32.08 17.40 27.03
C SER A 162 30.78 16.57 26.91
N VAL A 163 30.52 16.04 25.73
CA VAL A 163 29.33 15.21 25.42
C VAL A 163 29.71 13.72 25.31
N ILE A 164 30.86 13.43 24.72
CA ILE A 164 31.40 12.08 24.57
C ILE A 164 32.83 12.08 25.11
N ARG A 165 33.21 11.09 25.90
CA ARG A 165 34.55 10.90 26.39
C ARG A 165 34.94 9.43 26.24
N HIS A 166 36.06 9.18 25.54
CA HIS A 166 36.66 7.84 25.40
C HIS A 166 35.64 6.76 25.02
N PHE A 167 34.88 6.99 23.95
CA PHE A 167 33.86 6.06 23.46
C PHE A 167 34.48 5.06 22.45
#